data_42f5d1dca86c344db7784c3da9cd3764
#
_entry.id   42f5d1dca86c344db7784c3da9cd3764
#
_cell.length_a   1.000
_cell.length_b   1.000
_cell.length_c   1.000
_cell.angle_alpha   90.00
_cell.angle_beta   90.00
_cell.angle_gamma   90.00
#
_symmetry.space_group_name_H-M   'P 1'
#
loop_
_entity.id
_entity.type
_entity.pdbx_description
1 polymer ?
#
loop_
_entity_poly.entity_id
_entity_poly.type
_entity_poly.pdbx_seq_one_letter_code
_entity_poly.pdbx_strand_id
1 'polypeptide(L)'
;MPKPRVAVIAAHPRVDFSEHHTFPDLLDAGYGCLGANLRSLNNDADCLHEKLLIDIAAYMDWLKQRGVEKIVLLGNSGGGSLFAFYQSQAKTGPGERLAFLPDGRPSFLDRTEMMAGDGIVFMAAHAGQGRIMNEVIDPSVIDEGDPLRTDSALDMYDPANGFLEPPAWSRYQPEFVARYRAAQIARVRRIDDMARALIADAVKAGKRRESDEFSSLRPDAQRDIRRREAFEPMMLVYRTMANLHYADNSLDPSPRGYGSLLSPRPDLMNFQRLGFARVVTPQGWLSTWSGLSSNADIAKTGPGVTEPAVVINAGRDLDVYPNTHSRLIFDTIRSVDKQYWNFEDALHYFEAAEGEEGNPTLDALMAKLVPWLEERFPL
;
A
#
# COMPACT_ATOMS: atom_id res chain seq x y z
N MET A 1 -17.08 -25.15 -19.27
CA MET A 1 -15.71 -25.35 -18.77
C MET A 1 -15.79 -26.07 -17.44
N PRO A 2 -14.89 -27.02 -17.13
CA PRO A 2 -14.81 -27.60 -15.80
C PRO A 2 -14.56 -26.49 -14.77
N LYS A 3 -15.07 -26.67 -13.54
CA LYS A 3 -14.82 -25.71 -12.47
C LYS A 3 -13.34 -25.84 -12.03
N PRO A 4 -12.59 -24.73 -11.89
CA PRO A 4 -11.20 -24.82 -11.45
C PRO A 4 -11.14 -25.30 -10.00
N ARG A 5 -10.22 -26.22 -9.71
CA ARG A 5 -9.94 -26.68 -8.33
C ARG A 5 -9.02 -25.69 -7.60
N VAL A 6 -8.14 -25.06 -8.35
CA VAL A 6 -7.20 -24.04 -7.84
C VAL A 6 -7.51 -22.70 -8.47
N ALA A 7 -7.55 -21.65 -7.67
CA ALA A 7 -7.74 -20.28 -8.15
C ALA A 7 -6.64 -19.34 -7.62
N VAL A 8 -6.25 -18.39 -8.47
CA VAL A 8 -5.42 -17.26 -8.11
C VAL A 8 -6.33 -16.03 -7.96
N ILE A 9 -6.29 -15.38 -6.80
CA ILE A 9 -6.98 -14.12 -6.55
C ILE A 9 -5.97 -12.98 -6.54
N ALA A 10 -6.18 -11.98 -7.38
CA ALA A 10 -5.42 -10.74 -7.39
C ALA A 10 -6.27 -9.60 -6.82
N ALA A 11 -5.71 -8.79 -5.95
CA ALA A 11 -6.36 -7.60 -5.42
C ALA A 11 -5.33 -6.50 -5.12
N HIS A 12 -5.80 -5.26 -5.20
CA HIS A 12 -5.03 -4.09 -4.79
C HIS A 12 -5.95 -3.18 -3.95
N PRO A 13 -5.42 -2.40 -2.98
CA PRO A 13 -6.25 -1.53 -2.16
C PRO A 13 -7.16 -0.58 -2.95
N ARG A 14 -6.73 -0.12 -4.14
CA ARG A 14 -7.38 0.95 -4.89
C ARG A 14 -7.28 0.87 -6.42
N VAL A 15 -6.44 -0.03 -6.98
CA VAL A 15 -6.29 -0.21 -8.43
C VAL A 15 -7.17 -1.36 -8.89
N ASP A 16 -7.72 -1.25 -10.09
CA ASP A 16 -8.51 -2.30 -10.72
C ASP A 16 -7.63 -3.43 -11.23
N PHE A 17 -7.82 -4.62 -10.68
CA PHE A 17 -7.13 -5.84 -11.09
C PHE A 17 -8.07 -6.88 -11.72
N SER A 18 -9.24 -6.45 -12.19
CA SER A 18 -10.18 -7.35 -12.91
C SER A 18 -9.54 -7.99 -14.16
N GLU A 19 -8.58 -7.31 -14.77
CA GLU A 19 -7.83 -7.76 -15.94
C GLU A 19 -6.31 -7.78 -15.62
N HIS A 20 -5.91 -8.55 -14.59
CA HIS A 20 -4.50 -8.62 -14.23
C HIS A 20 -3.69 -9.31 -15.33
N HIS A 21 -2.52 -8.74 -15.67
CA HIS A 21 -1.68 -9.15 -16.82
C HIS A 21 -1.24 -10.63 -16.81
N THR A 22 -1.20 -11.28 -15.66
CA THR A 22 -0.88 -12.72 -15.55
C THR A 22 -2.07 -13.65 -15.81
N PHE A 23 -3.30 -13.13 -15.88
CA PHE A 23 -4.50 -13.97 -15.96
C PHE A 23 -4.63 -14.77 -17.26
N PRO A 24 -4.26 -14.24 -18.46
CA PRO A 24 -4.33 -15.04 -19.68
C PRO A 24 -3.53 -16.34 -19.55
N ASP A 25 -2.27 -16.25 -19.16
CA ASP A 25 -1.38 -17.43 -19.04
C ASP A 25 -1.81 -18.39 -17.93
N LEU A 26 -2.29 -17.87 -16.80
CA LEU A 26 -2.81 -18.69 -15.71
C LEU A 26 -4.08 -19.45 -16.11
N LEU A 27 -4.98 -18.81 -16.88
CA LEU A 27 -6.17 -19.46 -17.43
C LEU A 27 -5.82 -20.53 -18.46
N ASP A 28 -4.84 -20.26 -19.33
CA ASP A 28 -4.34 -21.23 -20.32
C ASP A 28 -3.69 -22.43 -19.63
N ALA A 29 -3.02 -22.22 -18.49
CA ALA A 29 -2.49 -23.27 -17.64
C ALA A 29 -3.57 -24.02 -16.83
N GLY A 30 -4.85 -23.62 -16.88
CA GLY A 30 -5.98 -24.29 -16.24
C GLY A 30 -6.36 -23.79 -14.85
N TYR A 31 -5.71 -22.76 -14.33
CA TYR A 31 -6.06 -22.12 -13.07
C TYR A 31 -7.32 -21.25 -13.20
N GLY A 32 -8.12 -21.17 -12.13
CA GLY A 32 -9.14 -20.12 -12.03
C GLY A 32 -8.47 -18.78 -11.68
N CYS A 33 -8.98 -17.68 -12.26
CA CYS A 33 -8.50 -16.34 -11.93
C CYS A 33 -9.65 -15.47 -11.41
N LEU A 34 -9.38 -14.70 -10.36
CA LEU A 34 -10.32 -13.73 -9.81
C LEU A 34 -9.61 -12.39 -9.56
N GLY A 35 -9.94 -11.38 -10.36
CA GLY A 35 -9.58 -9.99 -10.09
C GLY A 35 -10.57 -9.37 -9.12
N ALA A 36 -10.16 -9.22 -7.87
CA ALA A 36 -11.04 -8.74 -6.80
C ALA A 36 -10.98 -7.22 -6.67
N ASN A 37 -12.01 -6.53 -7.15
CA ASN A 37 -12.19 -5.10 -6.95
C ASN A 37 -12.78 -4.86 -5.56
N LEU A 38 -12.02 -4.17 -4.72
CA LEU A 38 -12.40 -3.88 -3.33
C LEU A 38 -13.20 -2.56 -3.26
N ARG A 39 -13.85 -2.32 -2.11
CA ARG A 39 -14.73 -1.13 -1.91
C ARG A 39 -14.06 0.21 -2.14
N SER A 40 -12.75 0.31 -2.03
CA SER A 40 -11.97 1.54 -2.27
C SER A 40 -11.39 1.64 -3.69
N LEU A 41 -11.95 0.89 -4.64
CA LEU A 41 -11.54 0.98 -6.05
C LEU A 41 -11.55 2.43 -6.55
N ASN A 42 -10.42 2.88 -7.10
CA ASN A 42 -10.20 4.25 -7.58
C ASN A 42 -10.45 5.35 -6.53
N ASN A 43 -10.40 5.00 -5.24
CA ASN A 43 -10.61 5.93 -4.14
C ASN A 43 -9.41 5.94 -3.18
N ASP A 44 -8.50 6.90 -3.40
CA ASP A 44 -7.35 7.12 -2.52
C ASP A 44 -7.71 7.87 -1.25
N ALA A 45 -8.83 8.60 -1.27
CA ALA A 45 -9.19 9.53 -0.21
C ALA A 45 -9.70 8.80 1.05
N ASP A 46 -10.48 7.73 0.88
CA ASP A 46 -11.14 7.03 2.00
C ASP A 46 -10.87 5.53 1.98
N CYS A 47 -9.64 5.15 1.71
CA CYS A 47 -9.20 3.76 1.76
C CYS A 47 -8.88 3.35 3.21
N LEU A 48 -9.56 2.32 3.72
CA LEU A 48 -9.36 1.76 5.05
C LEU A 48 -8.96 0.29 4.91
N HIS A 49 -7.68 -0.03 5.08
CA HIS A 49 -7.14 -1.38 4.87
C HIS A 49 -7.90 -2.45 5.65
N GLU A 50 -8.27 -2.19 6.90
CA GLU A 50 -9.00 -3.15 7.75
C GLU A 50 -10.36 -3.53 7.15
N LYS A 51 -11.01 -2.59 6.44
CA LYS A 51 -12.29 -2.87 5.77
C LYS A 51 -12.11 -3.69 4.50
N LEU A 52 -10.98 -3.53 3.83
CA LEU A 52 -10.65 -4.32 2.63
C LEU A 52 -10.45 -5.80 2.98
N LEU A 53 -10.01 -6.13 4.20
CA LEU A 53 -9.89 -7.53 4.64
C LEU A 53 -11.26 -8.24 4.68
N ILE A 54 -12.32 -7.50 5.01
CA ILE A 54 -13.70 -8.03 4.98
C ILE A 54 -14.13 -8.34 3.54
N ASP A 55 -13.76 -7.48 2.59
CA ASP A 55 -14.05 -7.70 1.17
C ASP A 55 -13.30 -8.94 0.65
N ILE A 56 -12.01 -9.07 0.97
CA ILE A 56 -11.22 -10.24 0.60
C ILE A 56 -11.82 -11.50 1.21
N ALA A 57 -12.23 -11.49 2.47
CA ALA A 57 -12.88 -12.63 3.12
C ALA A 57 -14.14 -13.07 2.37
N ALA A 58 -14.96 -12.12 1.90
CA ALA A 58 -16.15 -12.41 1.10
C ALA A 58 -15.79 -13.05 -0.26
N TYR A 59 -14.74 -12.58 -0.94
CA TYR A 59 -14.26 -13.20 -2.18
C TYR A 59 -13.70 -14.61 -1.95
N MET A 60 -12.98 -14.84 -0.85
CA MET A 60 -12.45 -16.16 -0.49
C MET A 60 -13.59 -17.15 -0.24
N ASP A 61 -14.62 -16.74 0.51
CA ASP A 61 -15.83 -17.55 0.75
C ASP A 61 -16.57 -17.83 -0.57
N TRP A 62 -16.73 -16.82 -1.42
CA TRP A 62 -17.37 -16.96 -2.74
C TRP A 62 -16.66 -18.00 -3.63
N LEU A 63 -15.33 -18.05 -3.63
CA LEU A 63 -14.54 -19.06 -4.35
C LEU A 63 -14.78 -20.44 -3.78
N LYS A 64 -14.75 -20.61 -2.45
CA LYS A 64 -15.00 -21.90 -1.78
C LYS A 64 -16.40 -22.45 -2.06
N GLN A 65 -17.44 -21.62 -2.02
CA GLN A 65 -18.81 -21.99 -2.37
C GLN A 65 -18.94 -22.48 -3.82
N ARG A 66 -18.03 -22.12 -4.71
CA ARG A 66 -17.97 -22.60 -6.09
C ARG A 66 -17.15 -23.86 -6.30
N GLY A 67 -16.60 -24.42 -5.22
CA GLY A 67 -15.86 -25.66 -5.24
C GLY A 67 -14.35 -25.49 -5.49
N VAL A 68 -13.82 -24.26 -5.36
CA VAL A 68 -12.35 -24.04 -5.38
C VAL A 68 -11.75 -24.66 -4.11
N GLU A 69 -10.78 -25.55 -4.29
CA GLU A 69 -10.14 -26.28 -3.19
C GLU A 69 -8.93 -25.51 -2.63
N LYS A 70 -8.15 -24.88 -3.51
CA LYS A 70 -6.95 -24.12 -3.16
C LYS A 70 -7.02 -22.71 -3.71
N ILE A 71 -6.59 -21.72 -2.91
CA ILE A 71 -6.59 -20.30 -3.29
C ILE A 71 -5.21 -19.71 -3.04
N VAL A 72 -4.58 -19.21 -4.11
CA VAL A 72 -3.31 -18.50 -4.06
C VAL A 72 -3.56 -17.00 -4.12
N LEU A 73 -2.98 -16.27 -3.18
CA LEU A 73 -3.08 -14.80 -3.10
C LEU A 73 -1.98 -14.18 -3.96
N LEU A 74 -2.34 -13.40 -4.98
CA LEU A 74 -1.40 -12.67 -5.83
C LEU A 74 -1.45 -11.19 -5.49
N GLY A 75 -0.45 -10.71 -4.77
CA GLY A 75 -0.31 -9.31 -4.36
C GLY A 75 0.72 -8.57 -5.21
N ASN A 76 0.26 -7.87 -6.25
CA ASN A 76 1.10 -6.97 -7.02
C ASN A 76 1.09 -5.57 -6.37
N SER A 77 2.25 -4.90 -6.32
CA SER A 77 2.37 -3.55 -5.76
C SER A 77 1.80 -3.46 -4.33
N GLY A 78 0.82 -2.61 -4.09
CA GLY A 78 0.10 -2.48 -2.81
C GLY A 78 -0.69 -3.70 -2.39
N GLY A 79 -1.01 -4.59 -3.33
CA GLY A 79 -1.67 -5.87 -3.06
C GLY A 79 -0.84 -6.80 -2.18
N GLY A 80 0.50 -6.71 -2.25
CA GLY A 80 1.37 -7.56 -1.44
C GLY A 80 1.23 -7.31 0.05
N SER A 81 1.36 -6.07 0.49
CA SER A 81 1.16 -5.72 1.91
C SER A 81 -0.27 -5.92 2.39
N LEU A 82 -1.26 -5.72 1.51
CA LEU A 82 -2.67 -6.00 1.79
C LEU A 82 -2.91 -7.49 2.04
N PHE A 83 -2.42 -8.37 1.17
CA PHE A 83 -2.58 -9.81 1.34
C PHE A 83 -1.75 -10.37 2.51
N ALA A 84 -0.57 -9.83 2.79
CA ALA A 84 0.15 -10.18 4.01
C ALA A 84 -0.65 -9.82 5.28
N PHE A 85 -1.31 -8.66 5.28
CA PHE A 85 -2.20 -8.25 6.36
C PHE A 85 -3.42 -9.17 6.46
N TYR A 86 -4.08 -9.47 5.33
CA TYR A 86 -5.18 -10.42 5.30
C TYR A 86 -4.77 -11.80 5.86
N GLN A 87 -3.67 -12.37 5.35
CA GLN A 87 -3.17 -13.67 5.75
C GLN A 87 -2.87 -13.73 7.25
N SER A 88 -2.21 -12.69 7.78
CA SER A 88 -1.94 -12.56 9.20
C SER A 88 -3.21 -12.60 10.04
N GLN A 89 -4.26 -11.85 9.67
CA GLN A 89 -5.52 -11.80 10.40
C GLN A 89 -6.34 -13.07 10.22
N ALA A 90 -6.32 -13.69 9.03
CA ALA A 90 -7.03 -14.94 8.76
C ALA A 90 -6.49 -16.12 9.61
N LYS A 91 -5.19 -16.11 9.90
CA LYS A 91 -4.54 -17.14 10.76
C LYS A 91 -4.66 -16.87 12.26
N THR A 92 -5.06 -15.66 12.61
CA THR A 92 -5.34 -15.29 14.00
C THR A 92 -6.75 -15.69 14.38
N GLY A 93 -6.95 -16.26 15.58
CA GLY A 93 -8.28 -16.60 16.08
C GLY A 93 -9.18 -15.35 16.17
N PRO A 94 -10.51 -15.48 15.95
CA PRO A 94 -11.42 -14.34 15.91
C PRO A 94 -11.26 -13.36 17.09
N GLY A 95 -11.14 -13.87 18.31
CA GLY A 95 -11.01 -13.07 19.54
C GLY A 95 -9.65 -12.37 19.71
N GLU A 96 -8.65 -12.73 18.89
CA GLU A 96 -7.29 -12.16 18.93
C GLU A 96 -7.00 -11.26 17.73
N ARG A 97 -7.94 -11.18 16.77
CA ARG A 97 -7.83 -10.30 15.62
C ARG A 97 -7.87 -8.82 16.02
N LEU A 98 -7.36 -7.99 15.17
CA LEU A 98 -7.36 -6.55 15.38
C LEU A 98 -8.77 -6.03 15.67
N ALA A 99 -9.01 -5.57 16.91
CA ALA A 99 -10.33 -5.13 17.35
C ALA A 99 -10.73 -3.74 16.83
N PHE A 100 -9.74 -2.86 16.63
CA PHE A 100 -9.96 -1.46 16.27
C PHE A 100 -9.13 -1.02 15.09
N LEU A 101 -9.66 -0.11 14.30
CA LEU A 101 -8.93 0.65 13.30
C LEU A 101 -7.98 1.66 13.99
N PRO A 102 -7.00 2.23 13.27
CA PRO A 102 -6.10 3.26 13.82
C PRO A 102 -6.82 4.53 14.32
N ASP A 103 -8.05 4.76 13.89
CA ASP A 103 -8.92 5.87 14.33
C ASP A 103 -9.76 5.54 15.58
N GLY A 104 -9.67 4.32 16.10
CA GLY A 104 -10.38 3.84 17.29
C GLY A 104 -11.77 3.25 17.03
N ARG A 105 -12.27 3.26 15.78
CA ARG A 105 -13.54 2.59 15.45
C ARG A 105 -13.36 1.06 15.39
N PRO A 106 -14.42 0.27 15.66
CA PRO A 106 -14.35 -1.18 15.55
C PRO A 106 -13.97 -1.64 14.14
N SER A 107 -13.04 -2.60 14.06
CA SER A 107 -12.65 -3.22 12.80
C SER A 107 -13.70 -4.19 12.25
N PHE A 108 -14.38 -4.89 13.16
CA PHE A 108 -15.28 -6.03 12.93
C PHE A 108 -14.59 -7.28 12.40
N LEU A 109 -13.26 -7.36 12.44
CA LEU A 109 -12.51 -8.54 12.02
C LEU A 109 -12.74 -9.73 12.98
N ASP A 110 -13.05 -9.46 14.24
CA ASP A 110 -13.46 -10.42 15.25
C ASP A 110 -14.74 -11.18 14.90
N ARG A 111 -15.60 -10.58 14.08
CA ARG A 111 -16.91 -11.12 13.64
C ARG A 111 -16.92 -11.59 12.19
N THR A 112 -15.80 -11.44 11.48
CA THR A 112 -15.69 -11.80 10.07
C THR A 112 -15.12 -13.22 9.96
N GLU A 113 -15.82 -14.10 9.25
CA GLU A 113 -15.28 -15.40 8.88
C GLU A 113 -14.14 -15.16 7.88
N MET A 114 -12.94 -15.58 8.23
CA MET A 114 -11.75 -15.40 7.42
C MET A 114 -11.00 -16.72 7.27
N MET A 115 -10.78 -17.14 6.05
CA MET A 115 -9.93 -18.29 5.73
C MET A 115 -8.61 -17.84 5.15
N ALA A 116 -7.52 -18.47 5.53
CA ALA A 116 -6.21 -18.20 4.98
C ALA A 116 -6.10 -18.68 3.52
N GLY A 117 -5.29 -17.99 2.72
CA GLY A 117 -4.85 -18.49 1.42
C GLY A 117 -3.90 -19.68 1.58
N ASP A 118 -3.81 -20.51 0.56
CA ASP A 118 -2.94 -21.69 0.55
C ASP A 118 -1.49 -21.34 0.13
N GLY A 119 -1.29 -20.23 -0.58
CA GLY A 119 0.01 -19.70 -0.99
C GLY A 119 -0.08 -18.21 -1.29
N ILE A 120 1.09 -17.55 -1.41
CA ILE A 120 1.13 -16.12 -1.68
C ILE A 120 2.25 -15.75 -2.66
N VAL A 121 1.91 -14.94 -3.64
CA VAL A 121 2.81 -14.34 -4.64
C VAL A 121 2.91 -12.85 -4.35
N PHE A 122 4.10 -12.37 -4.01
CA PHE A 122 4.42 -10.95 -3.90
C PHE A 122 5.09 -10.51 -5.20
N MET A 123 4.38 -9.79 -6.06
CA MET A 123 4.86 -9.38 -7.38
C MET A 123 5.12 -7.87 -7.39
N ALA A 124 6.37 -7.45 -7.60
CA ALA A 124 6.75 -6.04 -7.54
C ALA A 124 6.04 -5.32 -6.37
N ALA A 125 6.04 -5.99 -5.20
CA ALA A 125 5.23 -5.60 -4.06
C ALA A 125 6.01 -4.68 -3.13
N HIS A 126 5.36 -3.63 -2.66
CA HIS A 126 5.95 -2.77 -1.63
C HIS A 126 5.55 -3.23 -0.21
N ALA A 127 6.38 -2.88 0.75
CA ALA A 127 6.26 -3.33 2.14
C ALA A 127 5.12 -2.65 2.94
N GLY A 128 4.36 -1.75 2.32
CA GLY A 128 3.21 -1.05 2.90
C GLY A 128 3.03 0.35 2.30
N GLN A 129 1.79 0.77 2.07
CA GLN A 129 1.53 2.13 1.56
C GLN A 129 1.98 3.22 2.54
N GLY A 130 1.83 2.98 3.84
CA GLY A 130 2.37 3.88 4.85
C GLY A 130 3.90 3.94 4.84
N ARG A 131 4.60 2.84 4.49
CA ARG A 131 6.05 2.88 4.29
C ARG A 131 6.44 3.70 3.09
N ILE A 132 5.74 3.53 1.97
CA ILE A 132 5.93 4.40 0.79
C ILE A 132 5.75 5.88 1.20
N MET A 133 4.71 6.21 1.98
CA MET A 133 4.50 7.59 2.44
C MET A 133 5.67 8.12 3.27
N ASN A 134 6.26 7.29 4.16
CA ASN A 134 7.45 7.68 4.91
C ASN A 134 8.65 8.01 4.00
N GLU A 135 8.65 7.54 2.76
CA GLU A 135 9.73 7.74 1.80
C GLU A 135 9.47 8.88 0.82
N VAL A 136 8.19 9.10 0.44
CA VAL A 136 7.81 10.07 -0.60
C VAL A 136 7.40 11.44 -0.06
N ILE A 137 7.08 11.54 1.23
CA ILE A 137 6.66 12.80 1.84
C ILE A 137 7.84 13.77 1.94
N ASP A 138 7.64 15.00 1.50
CA ASP A 138 8.68 16.04 1.51
C ASP A 138 8.85 16.64 2.91
N PRO A 139 9.96 16.38 3.61
CA PRO A 139 10.16 16.86 4.97
C PRO A 139 10.50 18.36 5.04
N SER A 140 10.79 19.01 3.91
CA SER A 140 11.07 20.45 3.87
C SER A 140 9.86 21.29 4.25
N VAL A 141 8.63 20.79 4.05
CA VAL A 141 7.40 21.50 4.42
C VAL A 141 7.29 21.61 5.93
N ILE A 142 7.27 22.86 6.44
CA ILE A 142 7.19 23.17 7.87
C ILE A 142 5.79 23.60 8.33
N ASP A 143 4.88 23.88 7.40
CA ASP A 143 3.51 24.31 7.67
C ASP A 143 2.54 23.61 6.71
N GLU A 144 1.65 22.77 7.20
CA GLU A 144 0.67 22.07 6.36
C GLU A 144 -0.41 23.01 5.78
N GLY A 145 -0.59 24.19 6.36
CA GLY A 145 -1.47 25.24 5.83
C GLY A 145 -0.85 26.08 4.74
N ASP A 146 0.49 26.09 4.64
CA ASP A 146 1.26 26.76 3.59
C ASP A 146 2.40 25.85 3.10
N PRO A 147 2.15 24.97 2.13
CA PRO A 147 3.13 24.00 1.65
C PRO A 147 4.32 24.60 0.89
N LEU A 148 4.31 25.89 0.64
CA LEU A 148 5.47 26.62 0.06
C LEU A 148 6.40 27.16 1.14
N ARG A 149 5.96 27.15 2.41
CA ARG A 149 6.80 27.49 3.54
C ARG A 149 7.67 26.27 3.90
N THR A 150 8.95 26.34 3.55
CA THR A 150 9.88 25.22 3.61
C THR A 150 11.17 25.55 4.37
N ASP A 151 11.81 24.51 4.89
CA ASP A 151 13.19 24.52 5.34
C ASP A 151 14.10 24.05 4.19
N SER A 152 14.87 24.97 3.60
CA SER A 152 15.76 24.67 2.47
C SER A 152 16.84 23.63 2.83
N ALA A 153 17.22 23.49 4.12
CA ALA A 153 18.18 22.47 4.54
C ALA A 153 17.62 21.04 4.45
N LEU A 154 16.31 20.90 4.21
CA LEU A 154 15.60 19.63 4.03
C LEU A 154 14.98 19.48 2.63
N ASP A 155 15.23 20.40 1.70
CA ASP A 155 14.75 20.27 0.32
C ASP A 155 15.71 19.37 -0.47
N MET A 156 15.28 18.15 -0.83
CA MET A 156 16.11 17.24 -1.61
C MET A 156 16.35 17.74 -3.05
N TYR A 157 15.51 18.63 -3.54
CA TYR A 157 15.63 19.21 -4.89
C TYR A 157 16.42 20.52 -4.91
N ASP A 158 17.02 20.92 -3.78
CA ASP A 158 17.94 22.05 -3.73
C ASP A 158 19.37 21.60 -4.11
N PRO A 159 20.02 22.22 -5.11
CA PRO A 159 21.41 21.94 -5.47
C PRO A 159 22.39 22.06 -4.29
N ALA A 160 22.10 22.91 -3.32
CA ALA A 160 22.92 23.06 -2.10
C ALA A 160 22.94 21.78 -1.24
N ASN A 161 21.93 20.91 -1.36
CA ASN A 161 21.85 19.64 -0.70
C ASN A 161 22.37 18.46 -1.55
N GLY A 162 22.84 18.72 -2.78
CA GLY A 162 23.43 17.72 -3.68
C GLY A 162 22.51 17.27 -4.82
N PHE A 163 21.38 17.95 -5.04
CA PHE A 163 20.52 17.69 -6.19
C PHE A 163 21.21 18.03 -7.51
N LEU A 164 21.05 17.14 -8.50
CA LEU A 164 21.43 17.36 -9.87
C LEU A 164 20.19 17.30 -10.77
N GLU A 165 20.14 18.21 -11.76
CA GLU A 165 19.05 18.22 -12.75
C GLU A 165 18.98 16.91 -13.54
N PRO A 166 17.79 16.37 -13.77
CA PRO A 166 17.60 15.20 -14.62
C PRO A 166 18.17 15.38 -16.03
N PRO A 167 18.72 14.32 -16.62
CA PRO A 167 18.71 12.91 -16.17
C PRO A 167 19.91 12.53 -15.29
N ALA A 168 20.68 13.48 -14.78
CA ALA A 168 21.85 13.21 -13.96
C ALA A 168 21.43 12.67 -12.58
N TRP A 169 22.07 11.58 -12.13
CA TRP A 169 21.86 11.04 -10.81
C TRP A 169 22.55 11.91 -9.74
N SER A 170 21.79 12.35 -8.77
CA SER A 170 22.29 12.99 -7.55
C SER A 170 23.06 11.98 -6.69
N ARG A 171 23.81 12.51 -5.72
CA ARG A 171 24.47 11.70 -4.70
C ARG A 171 24.43 12.42 -3.38
N TYR A 172 23.46 12.03 -2.56
CA TYR A 172 23.25 12.68 -1.26
C TYR A 172 24.26 12.17 -0.24
N GLN A 173 24.75 13.10 0.59
CA GLN A 173 25.66 12.75 1.68
C GLN A 173 24.91 11.95 2.76
N PRO A 174 25.55 10.96 3.42
CA PRO A 174 24.91 10.11 4.44
C PRO A 174 24.26 10.92 5.57
N GLU A 175 24.85 12.02 5.98
CA GLU A 175 24.34 12.90 7.02
C GLU A 175 23.06 13.61 6.58
N PHE A 176 22.97 14.01 5.30
CA PHE A 176 21.76 14.56 4.72
C PHE A 176 20.67 13.49 4.69
N VAL A 177 20.97 12.30 4.17
CA VAL A 177 20.02 11.16 4.10
C VAL A 177 19.43 10.85 5.48
N ALA A 178 20.28 10.75 6.51
CA ALA A 178 19.84 10.44 7.87
C ALA A 178 18.92 11.54 8.43
N ARG A 179 19.28 12.81 8.27
CA ARG A 179 18.49 13.96 8.71
C ARG A 179 17.17 14.04 7.93
N TYR A 180 17.21 13.85 6.63
CA TYR A 180 16.04 13.87 5.75
C TYR A 180 15.01 12.83 6.15
N ARG A 181 15.42 11.55 6.30
CA ARG A 181 14.53 10.46 6.70
C ARG A 181 13.93 10.66 8.09
N ALA A 182 14.70 11.17 9.04
CA ALA A 182 14.18 11.51 10.36
C ALA A 182 13.11 12.63 10.29
N ALA A 183 13.32 13.61 9.43
CA ALA A 183 12.37 14.69 9.20
C ALA A 183 11.10 14.24 8.44
N GLN A 184 11.19 13.25 7.52
CA GLN A 184 10.02 12.60 6.92
C GLN A 184 9.12 11.97 7.99
N ILE A 185 9.69 11.20 8.90
CA ILE A 185 8.96 10.58 10.03
C ILE A 185 8.34 11.65 10.94
N ALA A 186 9.06 12.73 11.20
CA ALA A 186 8.53 13.84 12.01
C ALA A 186 7.33 14.54 11.33
N ARG A 187 7.36 14.71 10.00
CA ARG A 187 6.23 15.26 9.24
C ARG A 187 5.03 14.32 9.24
N VAL A 188 5.22 13.01 9.02
CA VAL A 188 4.14 12.02 9.13
C VAL A 188 3.48 12.08 10.52
N ARG A 189 4.27 12.17 11.59
CA ARG A 189 3.74 12.30 12.96
C ARG A 189 2.90 13.56 13.14
N ARG A 190 3.35 14.70 12.61
CA ARG A 190 2.58 15.96 12.66
C ARG A 190 1.22 15.83 11.95
N ILE A 191 1.17 15.15 10.81
CA ILE A 191 -0.07 14.91 10.07
C ILE A 191 -0.96 13.89 10.82
N ASP A 192 -0.38 12.86 11.45
CA ASP A 192 -1.11 11.94 12.34
C ASP A 192 -1.80 12.70 13.48
N ASP A 193 -1.10 13.64 14.10
CA ASP A 193 -1.67 14.46 15.19
C ASP A 193 -2.81 15.32 14.68
N MET A 194 -2.69 15.91 13.49
CA MET A 194 -3.80 16.65 12.84
C MET A 194 -5.00 15.74 12.57
N ALA A 195 -4.78 14.57 12.00
CA ALA A 195 -5.84 13.60 11.71
C ALA A 195 -6.59 13.18 13.00
N ARG A 196 -5.83 12.86 14.06
CA ARG A 196 -6.40 12.47 15.36
C ARG A 196 -7.18 13.62 16.02
N ALA A 197 -6.72 14.86 15.88
CA ALA A 197 -7.43 16.04 16.39
C ALA A 197 -8.79 16.24 15.69
N LEU A 198 -8.83 16.09 14.35
CA LEU A 198 -10.08 16.18 13.58
C LEU A 198 -11.08 15.07 13.97
N ILE A 199 -10.61 13.83 14.13
CA ILE A 199 -11.43 12.71 14.59
C ILE A 199 -11.96 12.97 16.01
N ALA A 200 -11.10 13.45 16.91
CA ALA A 200 -11.48 13.72 18.30
C ALA A 200 -12.56 14.81 18.43
N ASP A 201 -12.57 15.81 17.54
CA ASP A 201 -13.62 16.87 17.57
C ASP A 201 -15.00 16.28 17.24
N ALA A 202 -15.11 15.42 16.23
CA ALA A 202 -16.36 14.73 15.91
C ALA A 202 -16.81 13.79 17.03
N VAL A 203 -15.89 13.00 17.61
CA VAL A 203 -16.17 12.10 18.74
C VAL A 203 -16.64 12.90 19.96
N LYS A 204 -16.02 14.03 20.26
CA LYS A 204 -16.44 14.93 21.34
C LYS A 204 -17.84 15.47 21.12
N ALA A 205 -18.18 15.85 19.88
CA ALA A 205 -19.53 16.32 19.54
C ALA A 205 -20.57 15.19 19.71
N GLY A 206 -20.26 13.96 19.29
CA GLY A 206 -21.12 12.80 19.49
C GLY A 206 -21.41 12.52 20.97
N LYS A 207 -20.37 12.48 21.82
CA LYS A 207 -20.52 12.32 23.27
C LYS A 207 -21.40 13.42 23.89
N ARG A 208 -21.24 14.66 23.41
CA ARG A 208 -22.09 15.77 23.89
C ARG A 208 -23.54 15.63 23.44
N ARG A 209 -23.80 15.10 22.25
CA ARG A 209 -25.15 14.79 21.76
C ARG A 209 -25.81 13.67 22.58
N GLU A 210 -25.04 12.73 23.07
CA GLU A 210 -25.52 11.59 23.88
C GLU A 210 -25.69 11.92 25.37
N SER A 211 -25.23 13.10 25.81
CA SER A 211 -25.37 13.50 27.21
C SER A 211 -26.80 13.92 27.57
N ASP A 212 -27.18 13.74 28.83
CA ASP A 212 -28.50 14.15 29.38
C ASP A 212 -28.77 15.65 29.21
N GLU A 213 -27.70 16.46 29.20
CA GLU A 213 -27.81 17.91 29.05
C GLU A 213 -28.21 18.34 27.62
N PHE A 214 -28.02 17.49 26.63
CA PHE A 214 -28.23 17.84 25.22
C PHE A 214 -29.66 18.33 24.96
N SER A 215 -30.67 17.67 25.56
CA SER A 215 -32.09 18.02 25.39
C SER A 215 -32.45 19.39 25.98
N SER A 216 -31.68 19.85 26.98
CA SER A 216 -31.88 21.14 27.65
C SER A 216 -31.18 22.32 26.93
N LEU A 217 -30.32 22.05 25.96
CA LEU A 217 -29.64 23.08 25.19
C LEU A 217 -30.61 23.81 24.26
N ARG A 218 -30.30 25.08 23.96
CA ARG A 218 -31.03 25.83 22.93
C ARG A 218 -30.97 25.13 21.58
N PRO A 219 -31.99 25.26 20.71
CA PRO A 219 -32.05 24.56 19.40
C PRO A 219 -30.86 24.86 18.48
N ASP A 220 -30.32 26.08 18.53
CA ASP A 220 -29.11 26.44 17.76
C ASP A 220 -27.87 25.70 18.24
N ALA A 221 -27.67 25.55 19.54
CA ALA A 221 -26.57 24.78 20.11
C ALA A 221 -26.70 23.28 19.83
N GLN A 222 -27.90 22.70 19.92
CA GLN A 222 -28.16 21.33 19.55
C GLN A 222 -27.82 21.08 18.06
N ARG A 223 -28.24 22.01 17.18
CA ARG A 223 -27.95 21.94 15.74
C ARG A 223 -26.44 21.99 15.45
N ASP A 224 -25.72 22.87 16.14
CA ASP A 224 -24.27 23.01 15.98
C ASP A 224 -23.53 21.72 16.38
N ILE A 225 -23.91 21.10 17.51
CA ILE A 225 -23.36 19.84 17.97
C ILE A 225 -23.58 18.73 16.93
N ARG A 226 -24.82 18.58 16.39
CA ARG A 226 -25.13 17.59 15.37
C ARG A 226 -24.31 17.79 14.08
N ARG A 227 -24.09 19.05 13.67
CA ARG A 227 -23.29 19.40 12.50
C ARG A 227 -21.81 19.04 12.70
N ARG A 228 -21.26 19.31 13.87
CA ARG A 228 -19.87 18.93 14.20
C ARG A 228 -19.68 17.43 14.25
N GLU A 229 -20.64 16.68 14.80
CA GLU A 229 -20.61 15.23 14.81
C GLU A 229 -20.67 14.63 13.39
N ALA A 230 -21.53 15.21 12.53
CA ALA A 230 -21.72 14.73 11.16
C ALA A 230 -20.67 15.25 10.16
N PHE A 231 -19.81 16.18 10.57
CA PHE A 231 -18.82 16.76 9.67
C PHE A 231 -17.66 15.76 9.40
N GLU A 232 -17.48 15.43 8.14
CA GLU A 232 -16.38 14.60 7.65
C GLU A 232 -15.32 15.47 6.96
N PRO A 233 -14.26 15.85 7.70
CA PRO A 233 -13.23 16.73 7.15
C PRO A 233 -12.37 15.99 6.11
N MET A 234 -11.90 16.73 5.10
CA MET A 234 -10.85 16.28 4.19
C MET A 234 -9.53 16.97 4.55
N MET A 235 -8.45 16.23 4.47
CA MET A 235 -7.09 16.73 4.63
C MET A 235 -6.42 16.85 3.27
N LEU A 236 -5.68 17.93 3.05
CA LEU A 236 -4.79 18.09 1.91
C LEU A 236 -3.36 17.84 2.37
N VAL A 237 -2.70 16.86 1.77
CA VAL A 237 -1.30 16.53 2.05
C VAL A 237 -0.48 16.85 0.80
N TYR A 238 0.17 17.99 0.80
CA TYR A 238 0.98 18.45 -0.31
C TYR A 238 2.39 17.84 -0.28
N ARG A 239 3.08 17.90 -1.43
CA ARG A 239 4.49 17.58 -1.52
C ARG A 239 4.80 16.13 -1.08
N THR A 240 4.23 15.17 -1.80
CA THR A 240 4.39 13.72 -1.56
C THR A 240 5.05 13.01 -2.76
N MET A 241 6.00 13.69 -3.43
CA MET A 241 6.82 13.16 -4.52
C MET A 241 8.31 13.48 -4.27
N ALA A 242 8.80 13.21 -3.05
CA ALA A 242 10.13 13.58 -2.60
C ALA A 242 10.88 12.38 -1.99
N ASN A 243 10.91 11.26 -2.72
CA ASN A 243 11.72 10.11 -2.37
C ASN A 243 13.15 10.29 -2.87
N LEU A 244 14.13 10.16 -1.98
CA LEU A 244 15.56 10.26 -2.33
C LEU A 244 15.96 9.27 -3.45
N HIS A 245 15.32 8.09 -3.52
CA HIS A 245 15.59 7.09 -4.55
C HIS A 245 15.20 7.55 -5.96
N TYR A 246 14.33 8.54 -6.13
CA TYR A 246 13.98 9.10 -7.43
C TYR A 246 15.17 9.80 -8.11
N ALA A 247 16.05 10.38 -7.29
CA ALA A 247 17.19 11.16 -7.76
C ALA A 247 18.56 10.51 -7.45
N ASP A 248 18.63 9.55 -6.51
CA ASP A 248 19.89 8.88 -6.14
C ASP A 248 19.74 7.35 -6.19
N ASN A 249 20.19 6.76 -7.31
CA ASN A 249 20.17 5.30 -7.50
C ASN A 249 21.14 4.56 -6.56
N SER A 250 22.13 5.25 -5.98
CA SER A 250 23.12 4.60 -5.12
C SER A 250 22.58 4.17 -3.75
N LEU A 251 21.41 4.69 -3.34
CA LEU A 251 20.76 4.36 -2.07
C LEU A 251 20.12 2.95 -2.08
N ASP A 252 19.66 2.50 -3.26
CA ASP A 252 19.20 1.12 -3.50
C ASP A 252 19.43 0.80 -4.99
N PRO A 253 20.65 0.33 -5.36
CA PRO A 253 21.05 0.19 -6.75
C PRO A 253 20.20 -0.82 -7.52
N SER A 254 19.74 -0.41 -8.71
CA SER A 254 19.04 -1.27 -9.66
C SER A 254 19.17 -0.69 -11.08
N PRO A 255 18.87 -1.44 -12.15
CA PRO A 255 18.95 -0.94 -13.53
C PRO A 255 17.81 0.03 -13.91
N ARG A 256 17.06 0.56 -12.94
CA ARG A 256 15.95 1.50 -13.19
C ARG A 256 16.41 2.81 -13.81
N GLY A 257 15.47 3.47 -14.49
CA GLY A 257 15.62 4.85 -14.95
C GLY A 257 15.53 5.90 -13.82
N TYR A 258 15.76 7.15 -14.17
CA TYR A 258 15.55 8.29 -13.28
C TYR A 258 14.05 8.59 -13.09
N GLY A 259 13.67 9.03 -11.90
CA GLY A 259 12.32 9.48 -11.59
C GLY A 259 11.46 8.45 -10.86
N SER A 260 10.15 8.56 -11.02
CA SER A 260 9.15 7.69 -10.41
C SER A 260 8.22 7.09 -11.48
N LEU A 261 7.46 6.06 -11.12
CA LEU A 261 6.41 5.48 -11.96
C LEU A 261 5.38 6.53 -12.43
N LEU A 262 5.15 7.57 -11.63
CA LEU A 262 4.17 8.60 -11.92
C LEU A 262 4.75 9.76 -12.77
N SER A 263 6.06 9.99 -12.74
CA SER A 263 6.68 11.10 -13.48
C SER A 263 8.19 10.96 -13.62
N PRO A 264 8.76 11.24 -14.81
CA PRO A 264 10.21 11.39 -14.98
C PRO A 264 10.73 12.68 -14.33
N ARG A 265 9.86 13.59 -13.89
CA ARG A 265 10.20 14.85 -13.20
C ARG A 265 9.50 14.93 -11.84
N PRO A 266 9.90 14.07 -10.86
CA PRO A 266 9.31 14.09 -9.53
C PRO A 266 9.52 15.42 -8.79
N ASP A 267 10.62 16.14 -9.07
CA ASP A 267 10.92 17.48 -8.59
C ASP A 267 9.81 18.48 -8.92
N LEU A 268 9.32 18.50 -10.17
CA LEU A 268 8.21 19.35 -10.61
C LEU A 268 6.86 18.79 -10.12
N MET A 269 6.67 17.47 -10.21
CA MET A 269 5.42 16.82 -9.78
C MET A 269 5.17 17.01 -8.28
N ASN A 270 6.22 17.17 -7.48
CA ASN A 270 6.11 17.46 -6.06
C ASN A 270 5.26 18.70 -5.75
N PHE A 271 5.19 19.65 -6.67
CA PHE A 271 4.39 20.88 -6.57
C PHE A 271 3.03 20.79 -7.28
N GLN A 272 2.78 19.71 -8.03
CA GLN A 272 1.54 19.54 -8.79
C GLN A 272 0.45 18.88 -7.95
N ARG A 273 -0.77 18.82 -8.49
CA ARG A 273 -1.93 18.20 -7.83
C ARG A 273 -1.85 16.67 -7.75
N LEU A 274 -1.10 16.03 -8.65
CA LEU A 274 -0.91 14.58 -8.64
C LEU A 274 0.21 14.19 -7.67
N GLY A 275 0.08 13.03 -7.05
CA GLY A 275 0.99 12.48 -6.07
C GLY A 275 0.25 11.59 -5.07
N PHE A 276 0.98 10.97 -4.15
CA PHE A 276 0.37 10.07 -3.17
C PHE A 276 -0.42 10.86 -2.11
N ALA A 277 -1.61 10.37 -1.75
CA ALA A 277 -2.45 10.86 -0.64
C ALA A 277 -2.75 12.38 -0.65
N ARG A 278 -2.86 13.00 -1.82
CA ARG A 278 -3.06 14.47 -1.92
C ARG A 278 -4.34 14.96 -1.26
N VAL A 279 -5.40 14.16 -1.31
CA VAL A 279 -6.68 14.43 -0.66
C VAL A 279 -7.09 13.18 0.09
N VAL A 280 -7.22 13.26 1.41
CA VAL A 280 -7.54 12.09 2.23
C VAL A 280 -8.46 12.46 3.38
N THR A 281 -9.28 11.49 3.82
CA THR A 281 -9.94 11.61 5.13
C THR A 281 -8.91 11.38 6.25
N PRO A 282 -9.11 11.93 7.45
CA PRO A 282 -8.26 11.62 8.61
C PRO A 282 -8.14 10.11 8.87
N GLN A 283 -9.24 9.38 8.66
CA GLN A 283 -9.31 7.93 8.84
C GLN A 283 -8.48 7.20 7.76
N GLY A 284 -8.65 7.59 6.48
CA GLY A 284 -7.89 7.06 5.35
C GLY A 284 -6.39 7.32 5.50
N TRP A 285 -6.01 8.49 6.00
CA TRP A 285 -4.63 8.79 6.33
C TRP A 285 -4.06 7.80 7.35
N LEU A 286 -4.71 7.65 8.51
CA LEU A 286 -4.21 6.78 9.60
C LEU A 286 -4.18 5.30 9.22
N SER A 287 -5.21 4.81 8.50
CA SER A 287 -5.30 3.39 8.12
C SER A 287 -4.38 3.03 6.97
N THR A 288 -4.25 3.90 5.97
CA THR A 288 -3.57 3.57 4.72
C THR A 288 -2.22 4.25 4.59
N TRP A 289 -2.17 5.57 4.78
CA TRP A 289 -1.03 6.37 4.36
C TRP A 289 -0.02 6.69 5.45
N SER A 290 -0.39 6.64 6.71
CA SER A 290 0.58 6.85 7.78
C SER A 290 1.47 5.62 8.00
N GLY A 291 2.77 5.74 7.76
CA GLY A 291 3.73 4.69 8.08
C GLY A 291 3.94 4.48 9.59
N LEU A 292 3.35 5.31 10.43
CA LEU A 292 3.37 5.17 11.88
C LEU A 292 2.12 4.45 12.40
N SER A 293 0.97 4.66 11.76
CA SER A 293 -0.33 4.21 12.25
C SER A 293 -0.89 3.00 11.48
N SER A 294 -0.61 2.87 10.17
CA SER A 294 -1.15 1.80 9.32
C SER A 294 -0.81 0.41 9.85
N ASN A 295 -1.79 -0.48 9.78
CA ASN A 295 -1.63 -1.89 10.13
C ASN A 295 -1.15 -2.74 8.94
N ALA A 296 -1.33 -2.28 7.69
CA ALA A 296 -0.85 -2.95 6.49
C ALA A 296 0.65 -2.67 6.25
N ASP A 297 1.48 -3.08 7.18
CA ASP A 297 2.93 -2.98 7.17
C ASP A 297 3.54 -4.38 7.26
N ILE A 298 4.39 -4.74 6.31
CA ILE A 298 5.01 -6.06 6.23
C ILE A 298 5.82 -6.42 7.49
N ALA A 299 6.42 -5.44 8.17
CA ALA A 299 7.13 -5.69 9.42
C ALA A 299 6.19 -6.19 10.55
N LYS A 300 4.92 -5.78 10.50
CA LYS A 300 3.88 -6.20 11.46
C LYS A 300 3.23 -7.52 11.02
N THR A 301 2.96 -7.67 9.73
CA THR A 301 2.07 -8.71 9.18
C THR A 301 2.82 -9.87 8.53
N GLY A 302 4.02 -9.63 7.99
CA GLY A 302 4.84 -10.63 7.32
C GLY A 302 5.16 -11.88 8.18
N PRO A 303 5.41 -11.75 9.52
CA PRO A 303 5.58 -12.93 10.36
C PRO A 303 4.38 -13.89 10.39
N GLY A 304 3.19 -13.44 10.00
CA GLY A 304 1.97 -14.27 9.85
C GLY A 304 1.94 -15.07 8.54
N VAL A 305 2.80 -14.79 7.57
CA VAL A 305 2.90 -15.52 6.30
C VAL A 305 3.83 -16.70 6.46
N THR A 306 3.28 -17.92 6.48
CA THR A 306 4.03 -19.19 6.65
C THR A 306 3.75 -20.20 5.52
N GLU A 307 2.81 -19.91 4.65
CA GLU A 307 2.44 -20.69 3.47
C GLU A 307 3.54 -20.57 2.39
N PRO A 308 3.57 -21.49 1.39
CA PRO A 308 4.45 -21.35 0.24
C PRO A 308 4.37 -19.95 -0.35
N ALA A 309 5.52 -19.30 -0.54
CA ALA A 309 5.57 -17.91 -0.97
C ALA A 309 6.66 -17.66 -2.01
N VAL A 310 6.40 -16.78 -2.94
CA VAL A 310 7.43 -16.25 -3.85
C VAL A 310 7.40 -14.72 -3.83
N VAL A 311 8.58 -14.13 -3.71
CA VAL A 311 8.79 -12.68 -3.80
C VAL A 311 9.48 -12.38 -5.12
N ILE A 312 8.82 -11.66 -5.99
CA ILE A 312 9.23 -11.36 -7.36
C ILE A 312 9.60 -9.88 -7.43
N ASN A 313 10.88 -9.63 -7.70
CA ASN A 313 11.41 -8.28 -7.87
C ASN A 313 11.46 -7.91 -9.36
N ALA A 314 10.95 -6.73 -9.70
CA ALA A 314 11.12 -6.11 -11.02
C ALA A 314 12.34 -5.16 -10.95
N GLY A 315 13.40 -5.47 -11.70
CA GLY A 315 14.68 -4.77 -11.55
C GLY A 315 14.66 -3.30 -11.98
N ARG A 316 13.83 -2.97 -12.97
CA ARG A 316 13.67 -1.60 -13.49
C ARG A 316 12.50 -0.82 -12.86
N ASP A 317 11.96 -1.32 -11.76
CA ASP A 317 10.88 -0.64 -11.03
C ASP A 317 11.34 0.72 -10.50
N LEU A 318 10.49 1.74 -10.66
CA LEU A 318 10.78 3.13 -10.30
C LEU A 318 10.31 3.51 -8.88
N ASP A 319 9.47 2.68 -8.25
CA ASP A 319 8.88 2.97 -6.92
C ASP A 319 9.05 1.82 -5.91
N VAL A 320 9.26 0.56 -6.38
CA VAL A 320 9.52 -0.60 -5.51
C VAL A 320 10.97 -1.05 -5.67
N TYR A 321 11.78 -0.74 -4.69
CA TYR A 321 13.22 -0.99 -4.76
C TYR A 321 13.60 -2.35 -4.16
N PRO A 322 14.66 -3.00 -4.73
CA PRO A 322 15.01 -4.38 -4.40
C PRO A 322 15.26 -4.63 -2.91
N ASN A 323 16.09 -3.80 -2.27
CA ASN A 323 16.45 -4.00 -0.87
C ASN A 323 15.44 -3.36 0.08
N THR A 324 14.91 -2.18 -0.28
CA THR A 324 13.97 -1.41 0.55
C THR A 324 12.63 -2.12 0.69
N HIS A 325 12.16 -2.83 -0.34
CA HIS A 325 10.85 -3.47 -0.34
C HIS A 325 10.92 -4.98 -0.54
N SER A 326 11.37 -5.46 -1.71
CA SER A 326 11.28 -6.89 -2.05
C SER A 326 12.09 -7.77 -1.11
N ARG A 327 13.31 -7.37 -0.77
CA ARG A 327 14.15 -8.11 0.18
C ARG A 327 13.59 -8.04 1.59
N LEU A 328 13.10 -6.89 2.01
CA LEU A 328 12.44 -6.74 3.31
C LEU A 328 11.24 -7.68 3.44
N ILE A 329 10.40 -7.82 2.41
CA ILE A 329 9.29 -8.78 2.40
C ILE A 329 9.84 -10.19 2.57
N PHE A 330 10.81 -10.58 1.72
CA PHE A 330 11.39 -11.92 1.75
C PHE A 330 11.98 -12.27 3.12
N ASP A 331 12.72 -11.34 3.74
CA ASP A 331 13.37 -11.58 5.01
C ASP A 331 12.38 -11.61 6.19
N THR A 332 11.24 -10.91 6.07
CA THR A 332 10.25 -10.79 7.14
C THR A 332 9.26 -11.94 7.18
N ILE A 333 8.84 -12.49 6.03
CA ILE A 333 7.91 -13.62 6.00
C ILE A 333 8.55 -14.88 6.58
N ARG A 334 7.74 -15.70 7.30
CA ARG A 334 8.19 -16.91 8.00
C ARG A 334 7.92 -18.20 7.24
N SER A 335 7.53 -18.12 5.97
CA SER A 335 7.43 -19.30 5.12
C SER A 335 8.75 -20.07 5.10
N VAL A 336 8.69 -21.39 5.28
CA VAL A 336 9.84 -22.30 5.12
C VAL A 336 10.04 -22.70 3.65
N ASP A 337 8.99 -22.58 2.84
CA ASP A 337 8.99 -22.76 1.39
C ASP A 337 8.84 -21.39 0.73
N LYS A 338 9.91 -20.61 0.72
CA LYS A 338 9.92 -19.29 0.09
C LYS A 338 11.04 -19.15 -0.92
N GLN A 339 10.74 -18.44 -2.02
CA GLN A 339 11.69 -18.15 -3.08
C GLN A 339 11.76 -16.64 -3.33
N TYR A 340 12.93 -16.16 -3.77
CA TYR A 340 13.15 -14.79 -4.23
C TYR A 340 13.59 -14.83 -5.68
N TRP A 341 12.83 -14.16 -6.56
CA TRP A 341 13.16 -14.05 -7.97
C TRP A 341 13.43 -12.60 -8.35
N ASN A 342 14.51 -12.40 -9.09
CA ASN A 342 14.83 -11.10 -9.67
C ASN A 342 14.71 -11.18 -11.19
N PHE A 343 13.89 -10.29 -11.76
CA PHE A 343 13.75 -10.07 -13.19
C PHE A 343 14.37 -8.71 -13.50
N GLU A 344 15.62 -8.71 -13.94
CA GLU A 344 16.47 -7.52 -14.02
C GLU A 344 15.91 -6.46 -14.95
N ASP A 345 15.31 -6.88 -16.09
CA ASP A 345 14.76 -5.99 -17.12
C ASP A 345 13.27 -5.65 -16.92
N ALA A 346 12.59 -6.26 -15.96
CA ALA A 346 11.17 -6.07 -15.76
C ALA A 346 10.83 -4.68 -15.21
N LEU A 347 9.77 -4.09 -15.75
CA LEU A 347 9.09 -2.90 -15.24
C LEU A 347 8.07 -3.28 -14.17
N HIS A 348 7.46 -2.29 -13.50
CA HIS A 348 6.61 -2.48 -12.32
C HIS A 348 5.45 -3.48 -12.51
N TYR A 349 4.77 -3.45 -13.65
CA TYR A 349 3.68 -4.37 -13.98
C TYR A 349 4.10 -5.45 -14.98
N PHE A 350 5.38 -5.68 -15.19
CA PHE A 350 5.88 -6.60 -16.21
C PHE A 350 5.35 -6.27 -17.61
N GLU A 351 5.03 -5.01 -17.86
CA GLU A 351 4.64 -4.51 -19.17
C GLU A 351 5.83 -4.51 -20.14
N ALA A 352 5.53 -4.63 -21.43
CA ALA A 352 6.56 -4.50 -22.46
C ALA A 352 7.21 -3.11 -22.43
N ALA A 353 8.52 -3.03 -22.61
CA ALA A 353 9.18 -1.74 -22.74
C ALA A 353 8.77 -1.05 -24.05
N GLU A 354 8.85 0.28 -24.09
CA GLU A 354 8.49 1.05 -25.28
C GLU A 354 9.32 0.60 -26.50
N GLY A 355 8.62 0.17 -27.57
CA GLY A 355 9.25 -0.31 -28.81
C GLY A 355 9.64 -1.78 -28.83
N GLU A 356 9.37 -2.55 -27.77
CA GLU A 356 9.53 -4.01 -27.79
C GLU A 356 8.40 -4.70 -28.53
N GLU A 357 8.73 -5.73 -29.34
CA GLU A 357 7.74 -6.65 -29.90
C GLU A 357 7.48 -7.80 -28.90
N GLY A 358 6.21 -7.98 -28.49
CA GLY A 358 5.83 -8.95 -27.46
C GLY A 358 6.10 -8.45 -26.04
N ASN A 359 6.18 -9.38 -25.09
CA ASN A 359 6.48 -9.07 -23.69
C ASN A 359 7.42 -10.13 -23.06
N PRO A 360 8.73 -10.10 -23.38
CA PRO A 360 9.66 -11.13 -22.95
C PRO A 360 9.81 -11.21 -21.42
N THR A 361 9.60 -10.14 -20.69
CA THR A 361 9.67 -10.14 -19.22
C THR A 361 8.49 -10.86 -18.60
N LEU A 362 7.27 -10.67 -19.12
CA LEU A 362 6.08 -11.41 -18.71
C LEU A 362 6.20 -12.90 -19.09
N ASP A 363 6.65 -13.21 -20.31
CA ASP A 363 6.86 -14.59 -20.74
C ASP A 363 7.85 -15.31 -19.82
N ALA A 364 8.97 -14.67 -19.46
CA ALA A 364 9.96 -15.21 -18.54
C ALA A 364 9.38 -15.38 -17.11
N LEU A 365 8.54 -14.46 -16.66
CA LEU A 365 7.84 -14.58 -15.39
C LEU A 365 6.91 -15.79 -15.40
N MET A 366 6.06 -15.93 -16.42
CA MET A 366 5.05 -16.99 -16.49
C MET A 366 5.71 -18.36 -16.68
N ALA A 367 6.84 -18.45 -17.43
CA ALA A 367 7.64 -19.67 -17.54
C ALA A 367 8.21 -20.17 -16.19
N LYS A 368 8.26 -19.31 -15.15
CA LYS A 368 8.65 -19.70 -13.79
C LYS A 368 7.45 -19.84 -12.84
N LEU A 369 6.47 -18.94 -12.97
CA LEU A 369 5.35 -18.90 -12.03
C LEU A 369 4.40 -20.08 -12.23
N VAL A 370 4.10 -20.47 -13.47
CA VAL A 370 3.23 -21.61 -13.73
C VAL A 370 3.82 -22.91 -13.16
N PRO A 371 5.08 -23.31 -13.44
CA PRO A 371 5.67 -24.50 -12.82
C PRO A 371 5.75 -24.42 -11.28
N TRP A 372 5.98 -23.22 -10.69
CA TRP A 372 5.99 -23.04 -9.24
C TRP A 372 4.61 -23.31 -8.64
N LEU A 373 3.53 -22.90 -9.33
CA LEU A 373 2.16 -23.18 -8.95
C LEU A 373 1.82 -24.67 -9.11
N GLU A 374 2.18 -25.29 -10.23
CA GLU A 374 1.91 -26.71 -10.51
C GLU A 374 2.56 -27.63 -9.47
N GLU A 375 3.78 -27.31 -9.02
CA GLU A 375 4.49 -28.10 -8.02
C GLU A 375 3.77 -28.07 -6.65
N ARG A 376 3.15 -26.94 -6.28
CA ARG A 376 2.58 -26.70 -4.95
C ARG A 376 1.06 -26.83 -4.91
N PHE A 377 0.42 -26.51 -6.01
CA PHE A 377 -1.03 -26.47 -6.15
C PHE A 377 -1.48 -27.15 -7.45
N PRO A 378 -1.26 -28.48 -7.57
CA PRO A 378 -1.61 -29.21 -8.78
C PRO A 378 -3.11 -29.16 -9.06
N LEU A 379 -3.48 -29.11 -10.36
CA LEU A 379 -4.86 -29.01 -10.87
C LEU A 379 -5.66 -30.30 -10.73
#